data_a8cdb8dfccb928394db229fefb388bdd
#
_entry.id   a8cdb8dfccb928394db229fefb388bdd
#
_cell.length_a   1.000
_cell.length_b   1.000
_cell.length_c   1.000
_cell.angle_alpha   90.00
_cell.angle_beta   90.00
_cell.angle_gamma   90.00
#
_symmetry.space_group_name_H-M   'P 1'
#
loop_
_entity.id
_entity.type
_entity.pdbx_description
1 polymer ?
#
loop_
_entity_poly.entity_id
_entity_poly.type
_entity_poly.pdbx_seq_one_letter_code
_entity_poly.pdbx_strand_id
1 'polypeptide(L)'
;MSVSTQSTNKKHKVVVFDVDETLGNFSQFSIFLHVLEDYFKIPDVTYQYFNDLVDLYPEIIRPNMVRILDYIRKKKTAGLCRKVIIYTNNMGPDKWVTHIRRYFEYKLKEITVASQSSKGLLIVPPLFDRLIGGYKPEQAPSNDGYPQRTTNDKTMNDLIYCSRLPANIEVCFLDDLYHSKMTDERVYYIKLQPYYTYISLDTFVLRFLNSALFKEVFSRFDPPSSSMMPAMALTVKRKILSIEIHDMFSKYANALSYDTKAVQRKMNPREIDEIISKYILYHLQQFFRDGPPPTQSPGAKLRRVSSSSSKTAKKRGHSGHHHHDHPNNVFYVDKASAVRNMRNRTVRNR
;
A
#
# COMPACT_ATOMS: atom_id res chain seq x y z
N MET A 1 -33.16 -39.94 17.01
CA MET A 1 -32.84 -39.13 15.81
C MET A 1 -31.69 -38.19 16.20
N SER A 2 -30.46 -38.58 15.84
CA SER A 2 -29.26 -37.75 16.09
C SER A 2 -29.10 -36.78 14.93
N VAL A 3 -29.34 -35.50 15.18
CA VAL A 3 -29.06 -34.43 14.23
C VAL A 3 -27.56 -34.22 14.24
N SER A 4 -26.89 -34.76 13.18
CA SER A 4 -25.49 -34.45 12.92
C SER A 4 -25.37 -32.99 12.47
N THR A 5 -25.01 -32.11 13.36
CA THR A 5 -24.55 -30.75 13.03
C THR A 5 -23.24 -30.88 12.27
N GLN A 6 -23.31 -30.90 10.94
CA GLN A 6 -22.16 -30.64 10.08
C GLN A 6 -21.72 -29.19 10.36
N SER A 7 -20.78 -29.02 11.28
CA SER A 7 -19.99 -27.82 11.41
C SER A 7 -19.26 -27.62 10.07
N THR A 8 -19.81 -26.79 9.21
CA THR A 8 -19.11 -26.34 8.00
C THR A 8 -17.84 -25.64 8.48
N ASN A 9 -16.69 -26.26 8.26
CA ASN A 9 -15.37 -25.79 8.65
C ASN A 9 -15.00 -24.58 7.76
N LYS A 10 -15.73 -23.46 7.99
CA LYS A 10 -15.61 -22.23 7.21
C LYS A 10 -14.23 -21.65 7.45
N LYS A 11 -13.42 -21.61 6.39
CA LYS A 11 -12.10 -21.01 6.43
C LYS A 11 -12.18 -19.50 6.73
N HIS A 12 -11.26 -19.02 7.53
CA HIS A 12 -11.20 -17.62 7.92
C HIS A 12 -10.39 -16.82 6.87
N LYS A 13 -11.02 -15.83 6.24
CA LYS A 13 -10.35 -14.96 5.27
C LYS A 13 -9.59 -13.83 5.95
N VAL A 14 -8.34 -13.64 5.52
CA VAL A 14 -7.43 -12.61 6.02
C VAL A 14 -6.87 -11.85 4.81
N VAL A 15 -6.78 -10.53 4.91
CA VAL A 15 -6.14 -9.70 3.88
C VAL A 15 -4.86 -9.11 4.43
N VAL A 16 -3.78 -9.20 3.67
CA VAL A 16 -2.44 -8.77 4.07
C VAL A 16 -1.88 -7.82 3.02
N PHE A 17 -1.42 -6.66 3.45
CA PHE A 17 -0.81 -5.65 2.60
C PHE A 17 0.66 -5.42 2.94
N ASP A 18 1.47 -5.27 1.92
CA ASP A 18 2.70 -4.49 2.02
C ASP A 18 2.38 -2.98 2.03
N VAL A 19 3.37 -2.13 2.29
CA VAL A 19 3.21 -0.68 2.41
C VAL A 19 3.81 0.05 1.23
N ASP A 20 5.15 -0.01 1.12
CA ASP A 20 5.90 0.78 0.15
C ASP A 20 5.60 0.27 -1.28
N GLU A 21 5.42 1.17 -2.23
CA GLU A 21 5.03 0.89 -3.61
C GLU A 21 3.75 0.03 -3.77
N THR A 22 3.16 -0.43 -2.67
CA THR A 22 1.88 -1.17 -2.61
C THR A 22 0.71 -0.26 -2.24
N LEU A 23 0.69 0.33 -1.05
CA LEU A 23 -0.35 1.28 -0.63
C LEU A 23 -0.13 2.69 -1.21
N GLY A 24 1.12 3.05 -1.44
CA GLY A 24 1.55 4.34 -1.96
C GLY A 24 3.04 4.38 -2.19
N ASN A 25 3.56 5.52 -2.65
CA ASN A 25 5.00 5.76 -2.76
C ASN A 25 5.38 6.87 -1.78
N PHE A 26 5.99 6.49 -0.67
CA PHE A 26 6.22 7.37 0.47
C PHE A 26 7.65 7.91 0.55
N SER A 27 8.58 7.46 -0.28
CA SER A 27 10.01 7.77 -0.17
C SER A 27 10.30 9.27 -0.25
N GLN A 28 9.76 9.97 -1.25
CA GLN A 28 9.94 11.42 -1.38
C GLN A 28 9.32 12.19 -0.21
N PHE A 29 8.15 11.75 0.22
CA PHE A 29 7.43 12.36 1.35
C PHE A 29 8.18 12.17 2.67
N SER A 30 8.81 11.01 2.89
CA SER A 30 9.61 10.77 4.11
C SER A 30 10.82 11.70 4.19
N ILE A 31 11.50 11.94 3.07
CA ILE A 31 12.61 12.90 3.01
C ILE A 31 12.10 14.31 3.35
N PHE A 32 10.99 14.73 2.75
CA PHE A 32 10.41 16.04 3.02
C PHE A 32 10.00 16.20 4.50
N LEU A 33 9.40 15.16 5.08
CA LEU A 33 9.03 15.17 6.49
C LEU A 33 10.27 15.34 7.39
N HIS A 34 11.36 14.60 7.14
CA HIS A 34 12.59 14.76 7.89
C HIS A 34 13.19 16.16 7.76
N VAL A 35 13.10 16.78 6.59
CA VAL A 35 13.52 18.18 6.40
C VAL A 35 12.70 19.10 7.29
N LEU A 36 11.38 18.93 7.35
CA LEU A 36 10.52 19.75 8.20
C LEU A 36 10.80 19.55 9.70
N GLU A 37 10.94 18.28 10.12
CA GLU A 37 11.28 17.92 11.51
C GLU A 37 12.61 18.56 11.93
N ASP A 38 13.64 18.46 11.09
CA ASP A 38 14.95 19.04 11.39
C ASP A 38 14.94 20.56 11.32
N TYR A 39 14.30 21.14 10.31
CA TYR A 39 14.26 22.61 10.16
C TYR A 39 13.53 23.29 11.32
N PHE A 40 12.34 22.80 11.65
CA PHE A 40 11.52 23.38 12.71
C PHE A 40 11.85 22.85 14.11
N LYS A 41 12.83 21.94 14.22
CA LYS A 41 13.21 21.28 15.49
C LYS A 41 12.02 20.61 16.17
N ILE A 42 11.18 19.96 15.37
CA ILE A 42 10.02 19.20 15.85
C ILE A 42 10.50 17.80 16.21
N PRO A 43 10.57 17.41 17.50
CA PRO A 43 11.13 16.12 17.90
C PRO A 43 10.26 14.94 17.49
N ASP A 44 8.99 15.18 17.23
CA ASP A 44 8.01 14.18 16.87
C ASP A 44 6.80 14.81 16.20
N VAL A 45 6.59 14.49 14.92
CA VAL A 45 5.40 14.93 14.20
C VAL A 45 4.19 14.22 14.79
N THR A 46 3.19 14.98 15.24
CA THR A 46 1.94 14.42 15.72
C THR A 46 1.17 13.75 14.58
N TYR A 47 0.28 12.82 14.90
CA TYR A 47 -0.55 12.19 13.89
C TYR A 47 -1.41 13.20 13.11
N GLN A 48 -1.83 14.28 13.76
CA GLN A 48 -2.61 15.30 13.07
C GLN A 48 -1.76 16.01 12.01
N TYR A 49 -0.56 16.44 12.33
CA TYR A 49 0.34 17.05 11.35
C TYR A 49 0.70 16.09 10.21
N PHE A 50 0.91 14.82 10.53
CA PHE A 50 1.16 13.82 9.50
C PHE A 50 -0.02 13.69 8.53
N ASN A 51 -1.25 13.62 9.03
CA ASN A 51 -2.45 13.53 8.21
C ASN A 51 -2.62 14.77 7.33
N ASP A 52 -2.47 15.96 7.93
CA ASP A 52 -2.62 17.22 7.22
C ASP A 52 -1.53 17.39 6.14
N LEU A 53 -0.30 16.94 6.42
CA LEU A 53 0.79 16.92 5.42
C LEU A 53 0.47 15.95 4.28
N VAL A 54 0.03 14.72 4.56
CA VAL A 54 -0.31 13.76 3.49
C VAL A 54 -1.46 14.29 2.63
N ASP A 55 -2.44 14.96 3.21
CA ASP A 55 -3.57 15.55 2.48
C ASP A 55 -3.13 16.68 1.52
N LEU A 56 -1.97 17.31 1.74
CA LEU A 56 -1.38 18.24 0.76
C LEU A 56 -0.80 17.52 -0.48
N TYR A 57 -0.51 16.22 -0.37
CA TYR A 57 0.17 15.43 -1.41
C TYR A 57 -0.56 14.12 -1.70
N PRO A 58 -1.83 14.18 -2.12
CA PRO A 58 -2.63 12.97 -2.33
C PRO A 58 -2.06 12.03 -3.40
N GLU A 59 -1.16 12.54 -4.25
CA GLU A 59 -0.46 11.77 -5.28
C GLU A 59 0.46 10.69 -4.70
N ILE A 60 0.90 10.79 -3.44
CA ILE A 60 1.73 9.75 -2.83
C ILE A 60 0.96 8.46 -2.54
N ILE A 61 -0.36 8.55 -2.45
CA ILE A 61 -1.24 7.41 -2.25
C ILE A 61 -1.59 6.78 -3.60
N ARG A 62 -1.50 5.46 -3.71
CA ARG A 62 -1.93 4.75 -4.92
C ARG A 62 -3.38 5.09 -5.24
N PRO A 63 -3.71 5.40 -6.51
CA PRO A 63 -5.07 5.73 -6.91
C PRO A 63 -6.11 4.71 -6.42
N ASN A 64 -7.25 5.19 -5.95
CA ASN A 64 -8.36 4.37 -5.41
C ASN A 64 -8.03 3.50 -4.19
N MET A 65 -6.84 3.59 -3.58
CA MET A 65 -6.48 2.72 -2.45
C MET A 65 -7.42 2.89 -1.27
N VAL A 66 -7.79 4.11 -0.92
CA VAL A 66 -8.76 4.36 0.18
C VAL A 66 -10.12 3.68 -0.11
N ARG A 67 -10.58 3.66 -1.38
CA ARG A 67 -11.82 2.96 -1.77
C ARG A 67 -11.68 1.44 -1.68
N ILE A 68 -10.50 0.90 -2.00
CA ILE A 68 -10.18 -0.53 -1.86
C ILE A 68 -10.23 -0.91 -0.38
N LEU A 69 -9.61 -0.13 0.48
CA LEU A 69 -9.61 -0.36 1.92
C LEU A 69 -11.03 -0.25 2.52
N ASP A 70 -11.85 0.69 2.04
CA ASP A 70 -13.26 0.80 2.44
C ASP A 70 -14.07 -0.44 2.03
N TYR A 71 -13.82 -1.00 0.84
CA TYR A 71 -14.43 -2.26 0.44
C TYR A 71 -14.08 -3.40 1.41
N ILE A 72 -12.80 -3.52 1.79
CA ILE A 72 -12.35 -4.55 2.75
C ILE A 72 -12.95 -4.30 4.14
N ARG A 73 -13.02 -3.04 4.58
CA ARG A 73 -13.70 -2.67 5.84
C ARG A 73 -15.15 -3.15 5.85
N LYS A 74 -15.90 -2.93 4.78
CA LYS A 74 -17.26 -3.44 4.62
C LYS A 74 -17.33 -4.96 4.70
N LYS A 75 -16.36 -5.69 4.10
CA LYS A 75 -16.25 -7.15 4.23
C LYS A 75 -15.94 -7.58 5.64
N LYS A 76 -15.08 -6.85 6.37
CA LYS A 76 -14.77 -7.10 7.78
C LYS A 76 -15.99 -6.88 8.66
N THR A 77 -16.70 -5.78 8.49
CA THR A 77 -17.95 -5.49 9.23
C THR A 77 -19.01 -6.55 8.97
N ALA A 78 -19.10 -7.09 7.75
CA ALA A 78 -20.02 -8.19 7.43
C ALA A 78 -19.55 -9.58 7.91
N GLY A 79 -18.45 -9.67 8.67
CA GLY A 79 -17.90 -10.94 9.16
C GLY A 79 -17.27 -11.84 8.09
N LEU A 80 -17.05 -11.31 6.87
CA LEU A 80 -16.46 -12.04 5.74
C LEU A 80 -14.93 -11.94 5.70
N CYS A 81 -14.34 -10.98 6.41
CA CYS A 81 -12.91 -10.81 6.60
C CYS A 81 -12.61 -10.83 8.10
N ARG A 82 -11.77 -11.76 8.55
CA ARG A 82 -11.44 -11.91 9.99
C ARG A 82 -10.43 -10.90 10.46
N LYS A 83 -9.34 -10.70 9.68
CA LYS A 83 -8.28 -9.75 10.00
C LYS A 83 -7.77 -9.07 8.74
N VAL A 84 -7.29 -7.84 8.93
CA VAL A 84 -6.52 -7.09 7.94
C VAL A 84 -5.18 -6.73 8.56
N ILE A 85 -4.08 -7.06 7.87
CA ILE A 85 -2.74 -7.02 8.43
C ILE A 85 -1.85 -6.21 7.49
N ILE A 86 -0.99 -5.36 8.05
CA ILE A 86 0.15 -4.79 7.35
C ILE A 86 1.36 -5.69 7.61
N TYR A 87 2.04 -6.13 6.54
CA TYR A 87 3.23 -6.96 6.60
C TYR A 87 4.30 -6.39 5.67
N THR A 88 5.22 -5.60 6.22
CA THR A 88 6.18 -4.83 5.44
C THR A 88 7.64 -5.16 5.79
N ASN A 89 8.54 -4.93 4.85
CA ASN A 89 9.98 -4.98 5.08
C ASN A 89 10.57 -3.59 5.42
N ASN A 90 9.73 -2.59 5.61
CA ASN A 90 10.20 -1.26 5.97
C ASN A 90 10.99 -1.30 7.29
N MET A 91 12.26 -0.88 7.23
CA MET A 91 13.21 -0.85 8.35
C MET A 91 13.29 0.52 9.03
N GLY A 92 12.51 1.48 8.55
CA GLY A 92 12.44 2.81 9.14
C GLY A 92 11.95 2.80 10.60
N PRO A 93 11.87 3.98 11.23
CA PRO A 93 11.33 4.08 12.58
C PRO A 93 9.95 3.43 12.69
N ASP A 94 9.66 2.74 13.79
CA ASP A 94 8.38 2.02 14.02
C ASP A 94 7.18 2.97 13.92
N LYS A 95 7.38 4.25 14.22
CA LYS A 95 6.37 5.31 14.09
C LYS A 95 5.97 5.53 12.63
N TRP A 96 6.87 5.38 11.67
CA TRP A 96 6.62 5.67 10.25
C TRP A 96 5.46 4.87 9.69
N VAL A 97 5.54 3.55 9.74
CA VAL A 97 4.47 2.68 9.23
C VAL A 97 3.19 2.83 10.08
N THR A 98 3.34 3.15 11.37
CA THR A 98 2.21 3.44 12.25
C THR A 98 1.49 4.73 11.84
N HIS A 99 2.21 5.78 11.43
CA HIS A 99 1.61 7.00 10.89
C HIS A 99 0.84 6.72 9.59
N ILE A 100 1.44 5.98 8.66
CA ILE A 100 0.78 5.58 7.40
C ILE A 100 -0.50 4.79 7.69
N ARG A 101 -0.44 3.79 8.59
CA ARG A 101 -1.62 3.03 9.03
C ARG A 101 -2.71 3.95 9.56
N ARG A 102 -2.37 4.87 10.47
CA ARG A 102 -3.33 5.80 11.09
C ARG A 102 -3.91 6.79 10.10
N TYR A 103 -3.14 7.21 9.11
CA TYR A 103 -3.66 8.05 8.02
C TYR A 103 -4.79 7.34 7.25
N PHE A 104 -4.60 6.07 6.88
CA PHE A 104 -5.67 5.32 6.22
C PHE A 104 -6.89 5.11 7.12
N GLU A 105 -6.69 4.86 8.41
CA GLU A 105 -7.82 4.79 9.38
C GLU A 105 -8.57 6.14 9.46
N TYR A 106 -7.85 7.24 9.48
CA TYR A 106 -8.42 8.59 9.43
C TYR A 106 -9.27 8.80 8.16
N LYS A 107 -8.74 8.49 6.97
CA LYS A 107 -9.49 8.60 5.70
C LYS A 107 -10.73 7.69 5.66
N LEU A 108 -10.65 6.50 6.21
CA LEU A 108 -11.80 5.59 6.30
C LEU A 108 -12.87 6.12 7.26
N LYS A 109 -12.48 6.76 8.35
CA LYS A 109 -13.41 7.43 9.27
C LYS A 109 -14.13 8.59 8.58
N GLU A 110 -13.42 9.43 7.83
CA GLU A 110 -14.02 10.52 7.05
C GLU A 110 -15.11 10.02 6.09
N ILE A 111 -14.82 8.96 5.30
CA ILE A 111 -15.80 8.36 4.38
C ILE A 111 -17.04 7.86 5.15
N THR A 112 -16.82 7.26 6.30
CA THR A 112 -17.93 6.71 7.09
C THR A 112 -18.82 7.82 7.64
N VAL A 113 -18.24 8.87 8.19
CA VAL A 113 -18.97 10.04 8.70
C VAL A 113 -19.75 10.73 7.57
N ALA A 114 -19.12 10.93 6.40
CA ALA A 114 -19.75 11.56 5.25
C ALA A 114 -20.94 10.75 4.66
N SER A 115 -20.94 9.42 4.86
CA SER A 115 -21.99 8.54 4.35
C SER A 115 -23.19 8.37 5.29
N GLN A 116 -23.14 8.90 6.51
CA GLN A 116 -24.20 8.77 7.50
C GLN A 116 -24.95 10.09 7.75
N SER A 117 -26.25 10.05 7.58
CA SER A 117 -27.16 11.19 7.84
C SER A 117 -27.51 11.37 9.33
N SER A 118 -27.10 10.46 10.22
CA SER A 118 -27.51 10.45 11.63
C SER A 118 -26.44 11.03 12.55
N LYS A 119 -26.85 11.90 13.48
CA LYS A 119 -26.04 12.63 14.46
C LYS A 119 -25.60 11.77 15.67
N GLY A 120 -25.46 10.43 15.55
CA GLY A 120 -25.02 9.57 16.64
C GLY A 120 -23.48 9.46 16.74
N LEU A 121 -22.96 9.19 17.93
CA LEU A 121 -21.55 8.87 18.14
C LEU A 121 -21.20 7.58 17.38
N LEU A 122 -20.48 7.72 16.27
CA LEU A 122 -20.08 6.59 15.44
C LEU A 122 -18.74 6.02 15.91
N ILE A 123 -18.77 4.83 16.48
CA ILE A 123 -17.55 4.07 16.75
C ILE A 123 -17.21 3.29 15.50
N VAL A 124 -16.21 3.76 14.75
CA VAL A 124 -15.65 3.03 13.58
C VAL A 124 -14.49 2.17 14.08
N PRO A 125 -14.63 0.84 14.09
CA PRO A 125 -13.53 -0.03 14.51
C PRO A 125 -12.38 0.09 13.48
N PRO A 126 -11.13 -0.03 13.94
CA PRO A 126 -9.98 0.05 13.04
C PRO A 126 -10.02 -1.07 12.00
N LEU A 127 -9.57 -0.74 10.78
CA LEU A 127 -9.43 -1.72 9.70
C LEU A 127 -8.29 -2.69 9.98
N PHE A 128 -7.10 -2.16 10.31
CA PHE A 128 -5.88 -2.94 10.46
C PHE A 128 -5.76 -3.51 11.88
N ASP A 129 -5.80 -4.84 11.98
CA ASP A 129 -5.71 -5.57 13.26
C ASP A 129 -4.27 -5.75 13.74
N ARG A 130 -3.30 -5.79 12.80
CA ARG A 130 -1.89 -6.03 13.10
C ARG A 130 -0.98 -5.28 12.13
N LEU A 131 0.16 -4.85 12.64
CA LEU A 131 1.30 -4.36 11.88
C LEU A 131 2.49 -5.26 12.19
N ILE A 132 3.07 -5.88 11.16
CA ILE A 132 4.31 -6.64 11.20
C ILE A 132 5.34 -5.85 10.42
N GLY A 133 6.28 -5.23 11.12
CA GLY A 133 7.36 -4.42 10.54
C GLY A 133 8.52 -5.25 9.97
N GLY A 134 9.57 -4.58 9.55
CA GLY A 134 10.82 -5.21 9.12
C GLY A 134 11.48 -6.03 10.26
N TYR A 135 12.24 -7.04 9.87
CA TYR A 135 12.97 -7.87 10.83
C TYR A 135 14.13 -7.09 11.49
N LYS A 136 14.16 -7.08 12.82
CA LYS A 136 15.20 -6.42 13.63
C LYS A 136 15.71 -7.43 14.66
N PRO A 137 16.88 -8.06 14.44
CA PRO A 137 17.36 -9.18 15.26
C PRO A 137 17.58 -8.81 16.73
N GLU A 138 17.93 -7.55 17.02
CA GLU A 138 18.24 -7.07 18.36
C GLU A 138 17.05 -6.41 19.08
N GLN A 139 15.86 -6.44 18.48
CA GLN A 139 14.71 -5.76 19.04
C GLN A 139 14.14 -6.56 20.23
N ALA A 140 13.90 -5.87 21.34
CA ALA A 140 13.19 -6.44 22.48
C ALA A 140 11.77 -6.92 22.05
N PRO A 141 11.16 -7.89 22.74
CA PRO A 141 9.80 -8.31 22.47
C PRO A 141 8.85 -7.11 22.39
N SER A 142 7.91 -7.18 21.43
CA SER A 142 6.93 -6.13 21.26
C SER A 142 6.13 -5.89 22.54
N ASN A 143 5.95 -4.63 22.95
CA ASN A 143 5.16 -4.25 24.14
C ASN A 143 3.69 -4.69 24.06
N ASP A 144 3.19 -5.07 22.88
CA ASP A 144 1.84 -5.57 22.66
C ASP A 144 1.70 -7.10 22.90
N GLY A 145 2.78 -7.76 23.33
CA GLY A 145 2.81 -9.19 23.62
C GLY A 145 2.73 -10.11 22.42
N TYR A 146 2.78 -9.57 21.18
CA TYR A 146 2.84 -10.40 19.99
C TYR A 146 4.27 -10.81 19.65
N PRO A 147 4.46 -12.03 19.10
CA PRO A 147 5.78 -12.46 18.64
C PRO A 147 6.22 -11.62 17.44
N GLN A 148 7.54 -11.48 17.31
CA GLN A 148 8.19 -10.78 16.20
C GLN A 148 8.60 -11.74 15.10
N ARG A 149 8.96 -11.18 13.94
CA ARG A 149 9.49 -11.94 12.80
C ARG A 149 10.78 -12.66 13.19
N THR A 150 10.96 -13.81 12.56
CA THR A 150 12.16 -14.64 12.73
C THR A 150 13.17 -14.46 11.60
N THR A 151 12.79 -13.84 10.49
CA THR A 151 13.62 -13.66 9.29
C THR A 151 13.34 -12.37 8.54
N ASN A 152 14.29 -11.91 7.70
CA ASN A 152 14.13 -10.78 6.80
C ASN A 152 13.12 -11.05 5.66
N ASP A 153 12.97 -12.32 5.26
CA ASP A 153 12.02 -12.68 4.23
C ASP A 153 10.59 -12.61 4.75
N LYS A 154 9.66 -12.16 3.91
CA LYS A 154 8.24 -12.37 4.20
C LYS A 154 7.91 -13.85 4.01
N THR A 155 7.40 -14.48 5.07
CA THR A 155 7.06 -15.89 5.07
C THR A 155 5.65 -16.12 5.61
N MET A 156 4.99 -17.18 5.14
CA MET A 156 3.69 -17.58 5.67
C MET A 156 3.77 -17.98 7.14
N ASN A 157 4.89 -18.58 7.56
CA ASN A 157 5.13 -18.97 8.95
C ASN A 157 5.18 -17.75 9.87
N ASP A 158 5.97 -16.72 9.52
CA ASP A 158 6.02 -15.49 10.29
C ASP A 158 4.68 -14.75 10.30
N LEU A 159 3.95 -14.74 9.18
CA LEU A 159 2.61 -14.14 9.14
C LEU A 159 1.68 -14.80 10.15
N ILE A 160 1.62 -16.13 10.18
CA ILE A 160 0.78 -16.89 11.12
C ILE A 160 1.24 -16.64 12.55
N TYR A 161 2.54 -16.78 12.81
CA TYR A 161 3.14 -16.65 14.13
C TYR A 161 2.95 -15.24 14.71
N CYS A 162 3.37 -14.20 13.98
CA CYS A 162 3.31 -12.80 14.42
C CYS A 162 1.88 -12.25 14.54
N SER A 163 0.90 -12.88 13.92
CA SER A 163 -0.50 -12.45 13.96
C SER A 163 -1.41 -13.38 14.76
N ARG A 164 -0.85 -14.47 15.31
CA ARG A 164 -1.60 -15.52 16.04
C ARG A 164 -2.82 -15.97 15.24
N LEU A 165 -2.58 -16.32 13.97
CA LEU A 165 -3.64 -16.80 13.09
C LEU A 165 -3.90 -18.29 13.30
N PRO A 166 -5.16 -18.76 13.19
CA PRO A 166 -5.45 -20.19 13.23
C PRO A 166 -4.97 -20.88 11.96
N ALA A 167 -4.89 -22.22 11.98
CA ALA A 167 -4.43 -23.00 10.83
C ALA A 167 -5.41 -22.95 9.63
N ASN A 168 -6.72 -22.84 9.90
CA ASN A 168 -7.77 -22.87 8.88
C ASN A 168 -8.06 -21.49 8.27
N ILE A 169 -7.03 -20.85 7.72
CA ILE A 169 -7.14 -19.53 7.07
C ILE A 169 -7.00 -19.61 5.56
N GLU A 170 -7.55 -18.60 4.90
CA GLU A 170 -7.27 -18.22 3.52
C GLU A 170 -6.73 -16.78 3.55
N VAL A 171 -5.61 -16.55 2.91
CA VAL A 171 -4.91 -15.26 2.90
C VAL A 171 -4.97 -14.64 1.51
N CYS A 172 -5.40 -13.40 1.39
CA CYS A 172 -5.13 -12.57 0.23
C CYS A 172 -3.92 -11.70 0.53
N PHE A 173 -2.81 -11.92 -0.16
CA PHE A 173 -1.56 -11.20 0.05
C PHE A 173 -1.29 -10.27 -1.12
N LEU A 174 -1.13 -8.97 -0.83
CA LEU A 174 -0.89 -7.92 -1.82
C LEU A 174 0.50 -7.32 -1.58
N ASP A 175 1.37 -7.41 -2.59
CA ASP A 175 2.76 -6.96 -2.50
C ASP A 175 3.27 -6.59 -3.91
N ASP A 176 4.10 -5.57 -4.01
CA ASP A 176 4.74 -5.19 -5.27
C ASP A 176 6.03 -5.98 -5.54
N LEU A 177 6.59 -6.66 -4.55
CA LEU A 177 7.68 -7.61 -4.71
C LEU A 177 7.16 -9.05 -4.67
N TYR A 178 7.91 -9.97 -5.25
CA TYR A 178 7.60 -11.39 -5.20
C TYR A 178 8.36 -12.07 -4.06
N HIS A 179 7.61 -12.71 -3.16
CA HIS A 179 8.13 -13.45 -2.02
C HIS A 179 7.78 -14.93 -2.17
N SER A 180 8.75 -15.74 -2.56
CA SER A 180 8.54 -17.19 -2.79
C SER A 180 8.04 -17.94 -1.55
N LYS A 181 8.47 -17.51 -0.34
CA LYS A 181 8.02 -18.09 0.94
C LYS A 181 6.61 -17.68 1.38
N MET A 182 5.95 -16.80 0.59
CA MET A 182 4.53 -16.48 0.71
C MET A 182 3.65 -17.25 -0.28
N THR A 183 4.23 -18.13 -1.12
CA THR A 183 3.48 -18.99 -2.02
C THR A 183 3.05 -20.28 -1.28
N ASP A 184 1.79 -20.33 -0.86
CA ASP A 184 1.18 -21.41 -0.10
C ASP A 184 -0.22 -21.66 -0.71
N GLU A 185 -0.75 -22.90 -0.62
CA GLU A 185 -2.07 -23.23 -1.16
C GLU A 185 -3.22 -22.41 -0.57
N ARG A 186 -3.03 -21.87 0.64
CA ARG A 186 -3.97 -21.01 1.34
C ARG A 186 -3.87 -19.55 0.90
N VAL A 187 -2.89 -19.18 0.06
CA VAL A 187 -2.62 -17.80 -0.32
C VAL A 187 -3.15 -17.48 -1.72
N TYR A 188 -4.00 -16.50 -1.80
CA TYR A 188 -4.35 -15.78 -3.02
C TYR A 188 -3.38 -14.61 -3.17
N TYR A 189 -2.30 -14.79 -3.95
CA TYR A 189 -1.24 -13.80 -4.06
C TYR A 189 -1.51 -12.82 -5.20
N ILE A 190 -1.68 -11.55 -4.89
CA ILE A 190 -1.79 -10.46 -5.85
C ILE A 190 -0.45 -9.74 -5.92
N LYS A 191 0.38 -10.09 -6.92
CA LYS A 191 1.66 -9.43 -7.21
C LYS A 191 1.38 -8.16 -8.00
N LEU A 192 1.60 -7.01 -7.35
CA LEU A 192 1.32 -5.71 -7.94
C LEU A 192 2.51 -5.19 -8.76
N GLN A 193 2.22 -4.36 -9.75
CA GLN A 193 3.22 -3.45 -10.27
C GLN A 193 3.51 -2.39 -9.21
N PRO A 194 4.81 -2.10 -8.90
CA PRO A 194 5.17 -1.05 -7.97
C PRO A 194 4.56 0.29 -8.37
N TYR A 195 4.03 1.02 -7.40
CA TYR A 195 3.49 2.35 -7.61
C TYR A 195 4.57 3.39 -7.41
N TYR A 196 4.85 4.18 -8.45
CA TYR A 196 5.79 5.28 -8.36
C TYR A 196 5.11 6.60 -8.67
N THR A 197 5.40 7.61 -7.85
CA THR A 197 5.00 8.99 -8.06
C THR A 197 6.16 9.93 -7.78
N TYR A 198 6.16 11.06 -8.44
CA TYR A 198 7.10 12.14 -8.21
C TYR A 198 6.37 13.47 -8.27
N ILE A 199 6.58 14.29 -7.26
CA ILE A 199 6.10 15.67 -7.18
C ILE A 199 7.33 16.56 -7.22
N SER A 200 7.37 17.59 -8.07
CA SER A 200 8.52 18.49 -8.09
C SER A 200 8.74 19.12 -6.71
N LEU A 201 9.99 19.30 -6.32
CA LEU A 201 10.31 19.87 -5.01
C LEU A 201 9.71 21.26 -4.84
N ASP A 202 9.68 22.05 -5.91
CA ASP A 202 9.00 23.35 -5.94
C ASP A 202 7.51 23.20 -5.57
N THR A 203 6.84 22.19 -6.13
CA THR A 203 5.43 21.92 -5.81
C THR A 203 5.25 21.48 -4.37
N PHE A 204 6.15 20.64 -3.84
CA PHE A 204 6.13 20.25 -2.44
C PHE A 204 6.21 21.46 -1.52
N VAL A 205 7.26 22.26 -1.71
CA VAL A 205 7.51 23.45 -0.89
C VAL A 205 6.39 24.47 -1.05
N LEU A 206 5.94 24.75 -2.27
CA LEU A 206 4.88 25.72 -2.52
C LEU A 206 3.55 25.34 -1.87
N ARG A 207 3.14 24.07 -1.96
CA ARG A 207 1.92 23.58 -1.30
C ARG A 207 2.03 23.71 0.21
N PHE A 208 3.16 23.32 0.81
CA PHE A 208 3.40 23.46 2.24
C PHE A 208 3.32 24.94 2.68
N LEU A 209 4.08 25.82 2.03
CA LEU A 209 4.14 27.24 2.39
C LEU A 209 2.79 27.98 2.25
N ASN A 210 1.90 27.50 1.39
CA ASN A 210 0.56 28.07 1.21
C ASN A 210 -0.52 27.39 2.07
N SER A 211 -0.16 26.34 2.82
CA SER A 211 -1.12 25.59 3.63
C SER A 211 -1.48 26.32 4.94
N ALA A 212 -2.62 25.93 5.52
CA ALA A 212 -2.98 26.33 6.89
C ALA A 212 -1.99 25.74 7.90
N LEU A 213 -1.52 24.52 7.65
CA LEU A 213 -0.53 23.83 8.48
C LEU A 213 0.77 24.65 8.62
N PHE A 214 1.28 25.22 7.52
CA PHE A 214 2.47 26.07 7.59
C PHE A 214 2.27 27.27 8.54
N LYS A 215 1.10 27.91 8.51
CA LYS A 215 0.80 29.05 9.40
C LYS A 215 0.82 28.60 10.87
N GLU A 216 0.30 27.44 11.17
CA GLU A 216 0.29 26.88 12.53
C GLU A 216 1.70 26.52 13.01
N VAL A 217 2.47 25.80 12.18
CA VAL A 217 3.85 25.42 12.49
C VAL A 217 4.73 26.65 12.63
N PHE A 218 4.64 27.58 11.67
CA PHE A 218 5.45 28.80 11.68
C PHE A 218 5.16 29.66 12.91
N SER A 219 3.89 29.85 13.28
CA SER A 219 3.54 30.65 14.46
C SER A 219 3.97 30.02 15.78
N ARG A 220 4.09 28.69 15.82
CA ARG A 220 4.47 27.96 17.04
C ARG A 220 5.99 27.85 17.22
N PHE A 221 6.74 27.59 16.15
CA PHE A 221 8.18 27.27 16.19
C PHE A 221 9.10 28.44 15.74
N ASP A 222 8.58 29.42 15.02
CA ASP A 222 9.26 30.67 14.67
C ASP A 222 8.30 31.86 14.93
N PRO A 223 7.95 32.14 16.19
CA PRO A 223 7.05 33.24 16.50
C PRO A 223 7.68 34.56 16.06
N PRO A 224 6.91 35.46 15.46
CA PRO A 224 7.42 36.78 15.09
C PRO A 224 7.89 37.52 16.34
N SER A 225 9.09 38.05 16.26
CA SER A 225 9.70 38.87 17.34
C SER A 225 8.97 40.21 17.60
N SER A 226 7.96 40.53 16.80
CA SER A 226 7.07 41.69 16.98
C SER A 226 5.67 41.42 16.44
N SER A 227 4.67 42.02 17.05
CA SER A 227 3.23 41.80 16.80
C SER A 227 2.73 42.18 15.40
N MET A 228 3.57 42.74 14.55
CA MET A 228 3.23 43.07 13.16
C MET A 228 4.44 42.83 12.25
N MET A 229 4.41 41.67 11.53
CA MET A 229 5.29 41.52 10.38
C MET A 229 4.65 42.18 9.15
N PRO A 230 5.30 43.15 8.50
CA PRO A 230 4.86 43.66 7.21
C PRO A 230 4.74 42.50 6.22
N ALA A 231 3.70 42.50 5.37
CA ALA A 231 3.48 41.45 4.35
C ALA A 231 4.73 41.20 3.48
N MET A 232 5.56 42.21 3.27
CA MET A 232 6.82 42.11 2.56
C MET A 232 7.87 41.28 3.30
N ALA A 233 7.96 41.38 4.63
CA ALA A 233 8.87 40.58 5.44
C ALA A 233 8.45 39.08 5.43
N LEU A 234 7.15 38.79 5.43
CA LEU A 234 6.65 37.45 5.31
C LEU A 234 7.00 36.80 3.95
N THR A 235 6.90 37.60 2.87
CA THR A 235 7.26 37.12 1.52
C THR A 235 8.74 36.79 1.42
N VAL A 236 9.61 37.67 1.98
CA VAL A 236 11.07 37.41 2.01
C VAL A 236 11.40 36.18 2.84
N LYS A 237 10.82 36.05 4.04
CA LYS A 237 11.01 34.85 4.89
C LYS A 237 10.58 33.55 4.17
N ARG A 238 9.43 33.55 3.50
CA ARG A 238 8.98 32.39 2.71
C ARG A 238 9.97 32.03 1.60
N LYS A 239 10.55 33.02 0.94
CA LYS A 239 11.55 32.78 -0.11
C LYS A 239 12.84 32.18 0.46
N ILE A 240 13.33 32.71 1.60
CA ILE A 240 14.49 32.16 2.30
C ILE A 240 14.20 30.70 2.72
N LEU A 241 13.09 30.48 3.41
CA LEU A 241 12.68 29.15 3.84
C LEU A 241 12.55 28.17 2.67
N SER A 242 12.03 28.61 1.53
CA SER A 242 11.98 27.77 0.31
C SER A 242 13.37 27.32 -0.12
N ILE A 243 14.34 28.21 -0.13
CA ILE A 243 15.74 27.91 -0.52
C ILE A 243 16.36 26.92 0.48
N GLU A 244 16.19 27.15 1.77
CA GLU A 244 16.75 26.29 2.83
C GLU A 244 16.15 24.89 2.81
N ILE A 245 14.83 24.75 2.63
CA ILE A 245 14.17 23.46 2.46
C ILE A 245 14.68 22.74 1.22
N HIS A 246 14.89 23.43 0.09
CA HIS A 246 15.45 22.81 -1.12
C HIS A 246 16.86 22.28 -0.88
N ASP A 247 17.72 23.06 -0.22
CA ASP A 247 19.09 22.64 0.09
C ASP A 247 19.11 21.43 1.04
N MET A 248 18.34 21.49 2.12
CA MET A 248 18.22 20.39 3.07
C MET A 248 17.66 19.13 2.39
N PHE A 249 16.59 19.25 1.58
CA PHE A 249 16.03 18.13 0.85
C PHE A 249 17.09 17.48 -0.05
N SER A 250 17.85 18.27 -0.77
CA SER A 250 18.92 17.76 -1.64
C SER A 250 19.99 17.01 -0.85
N LYS A 251 20.38 17.50 0.33
CA LYS A 251 21.31 16.81 1.23
C LYS A 251 20.77 15.46 1.70
N TYR A 252 19.53 15.42 2.20
CA TYR A 252 18.89 14.17 2.64
C TYR A 252 18.68 13.18 1.49
N ALA A 253 18.21 13.66 0.32
CA ALA A 253 18.03 12.83 -0.87
C ALA A 253 19.34 12.16 -1.30
N ASN A 254 20.45 12.91 -1.31
CA ASN A 254 21.78 12.38 -1.62
C ASN A 254 22.23 11.35 -0.57
N ALA A 255 22.07 11.66 0.72
CA ALA A 255 22.44 10.75 1.80
C ALA A 255 21.69 9.41 1.74
N LEU A 256 20.42 9.44 1.32
CA LEU A 256 19.57 8.26 1.15
C LEU A 256 19.65 7.64 -0.26
N SER A 257 20.53 8.13 -1.12
CA SER A 257 20.66 7.69 -2.52
C SER A 257 19.32 7.73 -3.29
N TYR A 258 18.48 8.72 -3.00
CA TYR A 258 17.18 8.89 -3.66
C TYR A 258 17.36 9.51 -5.06
N ASP A 259 17.19 8.67 -6.10
CA ASP A 259 17.30 9.10 -7.50
C ASP A 259 15.92 9.50 -8.07
N THR A 260 15.66 10.80 -8.10
CA THR A 260 14.41 11.37 -8.65
C THR A 260 14.19 11.00 -10.12
N LYS A 261 15.26 10.96 -10.93
CA LYS A 261 15.17 10.60 -12.36
C LYS A 261 14.83 9.13 -12.53
N ALA A 262 15.37 8.24 -11.67
CA ALA A 262 15.02 6.84 -11.69
C ALA A 262 13.54 6.61 -11.30
N VAL A 263 13.04 7.33 -10.31
CA VAL A 263 11.62 7.29 -9.93
C VAL A 263 10.73 7.77 -11.08
N GLN A 264 11.04 8.92 -11.68
CA GLN A 264 10.27 9.46 -12.81
C GLN A 264 10.20 8.49 -14.01
N ARG A 265 11.30 7.79 -14.33
CA ARG A 265 11.33 6.79 -15.40
C ARG A 265 10.44 5.58 -15.14
N LYS A 266 10.18 5.27 -13.87
CA LYS A 266 9.35 4.13 -13.44
C LYS A 266 7.87 4.47 -13.32
N MET A 267 7.50 5.77 -13.33
CA MET A 267 6.11 6.20 -13.22
C MET A 267 5.27 5.71 -14.39
N ASN A 268 4.04 5.35 -14.08
CA ASN A 268 3.01 5.14 -15.09
C ASN A 268 2.22 6.43 -15.33
N PRO A 269 1.56 6.57 -16.50
CA PRO A 269 0.42 7.46 -16.63
C PRO A 269 -0.65 7.14 -15.58
N ARG A 270 -1.27 8.18 -15.03
CA ARG A 270 -2.27 8.04 -13.95
C ARG A 270 -3.40 7.07 -14.29
N GLU A 271 -3.84 7.09 -15.54
CA GLU A 271 -4.93 6.22 -16.05
C GLU A 271 -4.57 4.74 -15.93
N ILE A 272 -3.29 4.41 -16.12
CA ILE A 272 -2.77 3.04 -15.96
C ILE A 272 -2.83 2.63 -14.49
N ASP A 273 -2.40 3.48 -13.57
CA ASP A 273 -2.44 3.20 -12.14
C ASP A 273 -3.88 3.09 -11.62
N GLU A 274 -4.81 3.89 -12.17
CA GLU A 274 -6.24 3.76 -11.87
C GLU A 274 -6.81 2.42 -12.34
N ILE A 275 -6.38 1.93 -13.50
CA ILE A 275 -6.78 0.63 -14.01
C ILE A 275 -6.18 -0.49 -13.17
N ILE A 276 -4.90 -0.42 -12.82
CA ILE A 276 -4.25 -1.35 -11.89
C ILE A 276 -5.08 -1.45 -10.61
N SER A 277 -5.49 -0.32 -10.05
CA SER A 277 -6.31 -0.29 -8.83
C SER A 277 -7.69 -0.95 -9.00
N LYS A 278 -8.31 -0.84 -10.17
CA LYS A 278 -9.56 -1.56 -10.49
C LYS A 278 -9.33 -3.07 -10.54
N TYR A 279 -8.16 -3.52 -11.03
CA TYR A 279 -7.80 -4.95 -11.01
C TYR A 279 -7.53 -5.47 -9.61
N ILE A 280 -6.88 -4.67 -8.75
CA ILE A 280 -6.73 -5.02 -7.33
C ILE A 280 -8.12 -5.30 -6.74
N LEU A 281 -9.06 -4.39 -6.93
CA LEU A 281 -10.43 -4.58 -6.42
C LEU A 281 -11.12 -5.82 -7.02
N TYR A 282 -10.94 -6.07 -8.32
CA TYR A 282 -11.47 -7.28 -8.97
C TYR A 282 -10.93 -8.55 -8.32
N HIS A 283 -9.62 -8.67 -8.11
CA HIS A 283 -9.01 -9.84 -7.47
C HIS A 283 -9.45 -10.00 -6.01
N LEU A 284 -9.59 -8.92 -5.26
CA LEU A 284 -10.16 -8.96 -3.92
C LEU A 284 -11.61 -9.48 -3.94
N GLN A 285 -12.42 -9.08 -4.93
CA GLN A 285 -13.78 -9.59 -5.09
C GLN A 285 -13.78 -11.10 -5.38
N GLN A 286 -12.89 -11.57 -6.25
CA GLN A 286 -12.71 -13.02 -6.52
C GLN A 286 -12.32 -13.77 -5.24
N PHE A 287 -11.30 -13.27 -4.51
CA PHE A 287 -10.88 -13.87 -3.24
C PHE A 287 -12.03 -14.00 -2.24
N PHE A 288 -12.84 -12.96 -2.06
CA PHE A 288 -13.96 -13.02 -1.12
C PHE A 288 -15.08 -13.94 -1.59
N ARG A 289 -15.24 -14.17 -2.90
CA ARG A 289 -16.22 -15.10 -3.46
C ARG A 289 -15.71 -16.53 -3.40
N ASP A 290 -14.54 -16.79 -3.97
CA ASP A 290 -14.09 -18.15 -4.32
C ASP A 290 -12.91 -18.65 -3.43
N GLY A 291 -12.17 -17.73 -2.77
CA GLY A 291 -10.93 -18.05 -2.07
C GLY A 291 -9.73 -18.27 -3.00
N PRO A 292 -8.61 -18.83 -2.51
CA PRO A 292 -7.49 -19.26 -3.34
C PRO A 292 -7.92 -20.34 -4.34
N PRO A 293 -7.43 -20.32 -5.59
CA PRO A 293 -7.71 -21.38 -6.53
C PRO A 293 -7.14 -22.71 -6.02
N PRO A 294 -7.83 -23.84 -6.27
CA PRO A 294 -7.31 -25.15 -5.87
C PRO A 294 -5.97 -25.39 -6.57
N THR A 295 -4.98 -25.85 -5.81
CA THR A 295 -3.71 -26.34 -6.35
C THR A 295 -4.00 -27.52 -7.26
N GLN A 296 -3.67 -27.42 -8.55
CA GLN A 296 -3.71 -28.56 -9.43
C GLN A 296 -2.62 -29.55 -8.97
N SER A 297 -3.03 -30.73 -8.53
CA SER A 297 -2.10 -31.83 -8.27
C SER A 297 -1.23 -32.06 -9.52
N PRO A 298 0.09 -32.31 -9.38
CA PRO A 298 0.94 -32.63 -10.52
C PRO A 298 0.46 -33.97 -11.16
N GLY A 299 -0.48 -33.91 -12.07
CA GLY A 299 -1.09 -35.09 -12.69
C GLY A 299 -2.40 -34.82 -13.45
N ALA A 300 -3.04 -33.68 -13.25
CA ALA A 300 -4.27 -33.38 -13.98
C ALA A 300 -3.92 -32.88 -15.40
N LYS A 301 -3.90 -33.80 -16.38
CA LYS A 301 -3.80 -33.47 -17.81
C LYS A 301 -4.92 -32.53 -18.19
N LEU A 302 -4.56 -31.29 -18.59
CA LEU A 302 -5.45 -30.35 -19.25
C LEU A 302 -6.15 -31.06 -20.44
N ARG A 303 -7.47 -31.26 -20.35
CA ARG A 303 -8.30 -31.55 -21.50
C ARG A 303 -8.26 -30.30 -22.41
N ARG A 304 -7.37 -30.33 -23.42
CA ARG A 304 -7.42 -29.37 -24.53
C ARG A 304 -8.77 -29.51 -25.22
N VAL A 305 -9.59 -28.46 -25.16
CA VAL A 305 -10.67 -28.28 -26.13
C VAL A 305 -9.98 -27.93 -27.43
N SER A 306 -9.90 -28.91 -28.34
CA SER A 306 -9.37 -28.73 -29.67
C SER A 306 -10.40 -27.97 -30.51
N SER A 307 -10.13 -26.72 -30.81
CA SER A 307 -10.67 -26.06 -32.00
C SER A 307 -9.70 -26.30 -33.15
N SER A 308 -10.11 -27.10 -34.11
CA SER A 308 -9.42 -27.42 -35.36
C SER A 308 -9.31 -26.19 -36.25
N SER A 309 -8.10 -25.80 -36.67
CA SER A 309 -7.82 -25.33 -38.04
C SER A 309 -6.30 -25.30 -38.31
N SER A 310 -5.98 -26.13 -39.24
CA SER A 310 -4.88 -26.29 -40.22
C SER A 310 -3.66 -25.35 -40.24
N LYS A 311 -2.49 -26.03 -40.23
CA LYS A 311 -1.28 -25.98 -41.08
C LYS A 311 -0.62 -24.61 -41.36
N THR A 312 0.62 -24.40 -40.93
CA THR A 312 1.84 -24.62 -41.75
C THR A 312 3.10 -24.43 -40.90
N ALA A 313 4.06 -25.32 -41.09
CA ALA A 313 5.36 -25.35 -40.45
C ALA A 313 6.33 -24.29 -41.04
N LYS A 314 7.14 -23.64 -40.17
CA LYS A 314 8.49 -23.25 -40.49
C LYS A 314 9.37 -23.22 -39.24
N LYS A 315 10.38 -24.08 -39.25
CA LYS A 315 11.51 -24.11 -38.29
C LYS A 315 12.33 -22.82 -38.35
N ARG A 316 12.69 -22.28 -37.19
CA ARG A 316 14.02 -21.69 -36.93
C ARG A 316 14.18 -21.28 -35.46
N GLY A 317 15.33 -21.68 -34.86
CA GLY A 317 16.13 -20.93 -33.90
C GLY A 317 15.83 -21.13 -32.42
N HIS A 318 16.64 -21.95 -31.76
CA HIS A 318 16.80 -22.01 -30.29
C HIS A 318 17.15 -20.63 -29.72
N SER A 319 16.36 -20.13 -28.76
CA SER A 319 16.82 -19.33 -27.64
C SER A 319 16.03 -19.79 -26.42
N GLY A 320 16.75 -20.41 -25.50
CA GLY A 320 16.14 -20.95 -24.27
C GLY A 320 15.69 -19.80 -23.36
N HIS A 321 14.40 -19.59 -23.29
CA HIS A 321 13.79 -18.87 -22.19
C HIS A 321 13.39 -19.91 -21.15
N HIS A 322 14.06 -19.88 -19.99
CA HIS A 322 13.60 -20.58 -18.79
C HIS A 322 12.23 -20.04 -18.43
N HIS A 323 11.17 -20.80 -18.76
CA HIS A 323 9.87 -20.64 -18.14
C HIS A 323 10.01 -21.05 -16.67
N HIS A 324 10.10 -20.09 -15.76
CA HIS A 324 9.80 -20.36 -14.37
C HIS A 324 8.32 -20.70 -14.27
N ASP A 325 8.01 -21.95 -13.91
CA ASP A 325 6.66 -22.37 -13.55
C ASP A 325 6.23 -21.55 -12.32
N HIS A 326 5.42 -20.52 -12.56
CA HIS A 326 4.83 -19.75 -11.47
C HIS A 326 3.70 -20.56 -10.81
N PRO A 327 3.61 -20.55 -9.47
CA PRO A 327 2.51 -21.24 -8.78
C PRO A 327 1.16 -20.70 -9.26
N ASN A 328 0.18 -21.56 -9.44
CA ASN A 328 -1.15 -21.23 -10.00
C ASN A 328 -1.97 -20.21 -9.19
N ASN A 329 -1.53 -19.84 -8.01
CA ASN A 329 -2.19 -18.90 -7.08
C ASN A 329 -1.57 -17.50 -7.03
N VAL A 330 -0.64 -17.17 -7.93
CA VAL A 330 -0.03 -15.84 -8.06
C VAL A 330 -0.64 -15.08 -9.24
N PHE A 331 -1.27 -13.95 -8.97
CA PHE A 331 -1.91 -13.09 -9.97
C PHE A 331 -1.11 -11.82 -10.16
N TYR A 332 -0.61 -11.61 -11.39
CA TYR A 332 0.16 -10.41 -11.74
C TYR A 332 -0.79 -9.29 -12.18
N VAL A 333 -0.76 -8.19 -11.45
CA VAL A 333 -1.53 -6.98 -11.75
C VAL A 333 -0.57 -5.90 -12.20
N ASP A 334 -0.33 -5.83 -13.50
CA ASP A 334 0.66 -4.96 -14.14
C ASP A 334 0.07 -4.17 -15.32
N LYS A 335 0.89 -3.27 -15.87
CA LYS A 335 0.55 -2.45 -17.04
C LYS A 335 0.15 -3.30 -18.25
N ALA A 336 0.80 -4.43 -18.49
CA ALA A 336 0.51 -5.28 -19.64
C ALA A 336 -0.88 -5.93 -19.52
N SER A 337 -1.26 -6.36 -18.31
CA SER A 337 -2.59 -6.87 -17.99
C SER A 337 -3.64 -5.77 -18.14
N ALA A 338 -3.34 -4.55 -17.65
CA ALA A 338 -4.22 -3.39 -17.77
C ALA A 338 -4.51 -3.03 -19.23
N VAL A 339 -3.46 -2.94 -20.07
CA VAL A 339 -3.59 -2.58 -21.50
C VAL A 339 -4.32 -3.67 -22.31
N ARG A 340 -4.04 -4.97 -22.07
CA ARG A 340 -4.75 -6.07 -22.75
C ARG A 340 -6.26 -6.00 -22.53
N ASN A 341 -6.69 -5.72 -21.33
CA ASN A 341 -8.10 -5.70 -20.99
C ASN A 341 -8.82 -4.43 -21.46
N MET A 342 -8.13 -3.29 -21.62
CA MET A 342 -8.66 -2.14 -22.32
C MET A 342 -9.01 -2.48 -23.79
N ARG A 343 -8.09 -3.13 -24.52
CA ARG A 343 -8.31 -3.53 -25.92
C ARG A 343 -9.49 -4.49 -26.06
N ASN A 344 -9.63 -5.46 -25.17
CA ASN A 344 -10.73 -6.42 -25.20
C ASN A 344 -12.11 -5.81 -24.91
N ARG A 345 -12.19 -4.71 -24.14
CA ARG A 345 -13.43 -3.97 -23.91
C ARG A 345 -13.83 -3.14 -25.13
N THR A 346 -12.87 -2.53 -25.83
CA THR A 346 -13.12 -1.73 -27.03
C THR A 346 -13.63 -2.60 -28.20
N VAL A 347 -13.19 -3.86 -28.26
CA VAL A 347 -13.65 -4.83 -29.29
C VAL A 347 -15.05 -5.39 -28.99
N ARG A 348 -15.47 -5.46 -27.72
CA ARG A 348 -16.83 -5.96 -27.36
C ARG A 348 -17.92 -4.87 -27.45
N ASN A 349 -17.54 -3.61 -27.53
CA ASN A 349 -18.47 -2.49 -27.65
C ASN A 349 -18.55 -1.93 -29.09
N ARG A 350 -17.99 -2.61 -30.07
CA ARG A 350 -18.21 -2.46 -31.51
C ARG A 350 -18.92 -3.71 -32.04
#